data_1db0d3da666cfcd9852d10b17c7ffcd1
#
_entry.id   1db0d3da666cfcd9852d10b17c7ffcd1
#
_cell.length_a   1.000
_cell.length_b   1.000
_cell.length_c   1.000
_cell.angle_alpha   90.00
_cell.angle_beta   90.00
_cell.angle_gamma   90.00
#
_symmetry.space_group_name_H-M   'P 1'
#
loop_
_entity.id
_entity.type
_entity.pdbx_description
1 polymer ?
#
loop_
_entity_poly.entity_id
_entity_poly.type
_entity_poly.pdbx_seq_one_letter_code
_entity_poly.pdbx_strand_id
1 'polypeptide(L)'
;MGGNGGILLVEDDRVDVMTVQRALSKYEINNPLFVARTATDALAMLRGKSAAKVDPLPVLILLDLNLPRMSGIEFLGELRKDPELRDLSVIVLTSSNEPNDREAAFRYEVEDYIVKPHSFDEFATAIKTVITDALGAR
;
A
#
# COMPACT_ATOMS: atom_id res chain seq x y z
N MET A 1 16.09 -10.80 -3.90
CA MET A 1 14.85 -11.21 -4.53
C MET A 1 13.69 -10.42 -3.96
N GLY A 2 12.99 -9.69 -4.81
CA GLY A 2 11.90 -8.83 -4.40
C GLY A 2 10.73 -9.56 -3.74
N GLY A 3 10.56 -10.86 -4.06
CA GLY A 3 9.43 -11.64 -3.55
C GLY A 3 9.44 -11.92 -2.06
N ASN A 4 10.54 -11.65 -1.36
CA ASN A 4 10.67 -11.92 0.07
C ASN A 4 10.64 -10.67 0.94
N GLY A 5 10.54 -9.51 0.35
CA GLY A 5 10.52 -8.27 1.10
C GLY A 5 9.17 -7.98 1.74
N GLY A 6 9.16 -7.03 2.67
CA GLY A 6 7.94 -6.66 3.37
C GLY A 6 6.96 -5.86 2.52
N ILE A 7 5.69 -5.93 2.88
CA ILE A 7 4.62 -5.13 2.28
C ILE A 7 4.11 -4.21 3.39
N LEU A 8 4.00 -2.91 3.10
CA LEU A 8 3.42 -1.95 4.02
C LEU A 8 2.00 -1.62 3.55
N LEU A 9 1.02 -1.87 4.40
CA LEU A 9 -0.37 -1.50 4.14
C LEU A 9 -0.71 -0.26 4.93
N VAL A 10 -1.10 0.82 4.24
CA VAL A 10 -1.53 2.07 4.88
C VAL A 10 -3.04 2.15 4.76
N GLU A 11 -3.73 1.83 5.85
CA GLU A 11 -5.17 1.63 5.87
C GLU A 11 -5.71 1.79 7.29
N ASP A 12 -6.72 2.63 7.48
CA ASP A 12 -7.33 2.82 8.79
C ASP A 12 -8.56 1.93 9.03
N ASP A 13 -9.15 1.39 7.99
CA ASP A 13 -10.34 0.53 8.11
C ASP A 13 -9.91 -0.88 8.53
N ARG A 14 -10.36 -1.28 9.71
CA ARG A 14 -9.99 -2.56 10.30
C ARG A 14 -10.43 -3.75 9.47
N VAL A 15 -11.63 -3.66 8.88
CA VAL A 15 -12.17 -4.74 8.04
C VAL A 15 -11.32 -4.90 6.78
N ASP A 16 -10.93 -3.79 6.17
CA ASP A 16 -10.07 -3.85 4.98
C ASP A 16 -8.70 -4.42 5.29
N VAL A 17 -8.13 -4.07 6.46
CA VAL A 17 -6.86 -4.67 6.90
C VAL A 17 -7.01 -6.18 7.00
N MET A 18 -8.07 -6.66 7.66
CA MET A 18 -8.33 -8.09 7.80
C MET A 18 -8.53 -8.77 6.45
N THR A 19 -9.20 -8.09 5.53
CA THR A 19 -9.43 -8.63 4.18
C THR A 19 -8.11 -8.82 3.44
N VAL A 20 -7.22 -7.85 3.52
CA VAL A 20 -5.88 -7.98 2.90
C VAL A 20 -5.12 -9.14 3.54
N GLN A 21 -5.12 -9.23 4.87
CA GLN A 21 -4.44 -10.32 5.58
C GLN A 21 -4.97 -11.69 5.13
N ARG A 22 -6.29 -11.81 5.02
CA ARG A 22 -6.91 -13.07 4.56
C ARG A 22 -6.55 -13.38 3.12
N ALA A 23 -6.51 -12.37 2.26
CA ALA A 23 -6.14 -12.58 0.86
C ALA A 23 -4.70 -13.07 0.72
N LEU A 24 -3.78 -12.48 1.47
CA LEU A 24 -2.38 -12.92 1.46
C LEU A 24 -2.25 -14.37 1.91
N SER A 25 -2.97 -14.72 2.96
CA SER A 25 -2.97 -16.09 3.48
C SER A 25 -3.56 -17.08 2.48
N LYS A 26 -4.69 -16.71 1.87
CA LYS A 26 -5.39 -17.57 0.90
C LYS A 26 -4.50 -17.93 -0.29
N TYR A 27 -3.70 -17.00 -0.76
CA TYR A 27 -2.85 -17.21 -1.93
C TYR A 27 -1.41 -17.50 -1.57
N GLU A 28 -1.16 -17.82 -0.30
CA GLU A 28 0.16 -18.20 0.19
C GLU A 28 1.25 -17.17 -0.12
N ILE A 29 0.91 -15.91 -0.03
CA ILE A 29 1.87 -14.83 -0.16
C ILE A 29 2.48 -14.61 1.21
N ASN A 30 3.74 -15.01 1.37
CA ASN A 30 4.41 -15.06 2.67
C ASN A 30 5.24 -13.84 3.02
N ASN A 31 5.13 -12.79 2.23
CA ASN A 31 5.82 -11.53 2.53
C ASN A 31 5.33 -10.96 3.86
N PRO A 32 6.22 -10.50 4.74
CA PRO A 32 5.79 -9.87 5.99
C PRO A 32 4.88 -8.67 5.70
N LEU A 33 3.78 -8.57 6.43
CA LEU A 33 2.85 -7.45 6.28
C LEU A 33 2.98 -6.52 7.48
N PHE A 34 3.28 -5.26 7.21
CA PHE A 34 3.29 -4.20 8.20
C PHE A 34 2.07 -3.32 7.96
N VAL A 35 1.41 -2.89 9.02
CA VAL A 35 0.19 -2.08 8.91
C VAL A 35 0.40 -0.74 9.59
N ALA A 36 0.15 0.33 8.85
CA ALA A 36 0.10 1.69 9.39
C ALA A 36 -1.34 2.20 9.24
N ARG A 37 -1.91 2.72 10.29
CA ARG A 37 -3.30 3.17 10.29
C ARG A 37 -3.48 4.61 9.84
N THR A 38 -2.38 5.36 9.80
CA THR A 38 -2.38 6.74 9.30
C THR A 38 -1.18 6.95 8.39
N ALA A 39 -1.28 7.95 7.53
CA ALA A 39 -0.16 8.31 6.66
C ALA A 39 1.04 8.79 7.49
N THR A 40 0.78 9.52 8.57
CA THR A 40 1.83 10.00 9.47
C THR A 40 2.60 8.84 10.09
N ASP A 41 1.87 7.82 10.57
CA ASP A 41 2.51 6.63 11.13
C ASP A 41 3.32 5.89 10.07
N ALA A 42 2.78 5.79 8.85
CA ALA A 42 3.49 5.13 7.75
C ALA A 42 4.83 5.81 7.47
N LEU A 43 4.84 7.13 7.40
CA LEU A 43 6.08 7.88 7.18
C LEU A 43 7.07 7.67 8.33
N ALA A 44 6.59 7.68 9.57
CA ALA A 44 7.45 7.45 10.73
C ALA A 44 8.07 6.05 10.68
N MET A 45 7.27 5.04 10.31
CA MET A 45 7.77 3.67 10.17
C MET A 45 8.83 3.57 9.08
N LEU A 46 8.58 4.20 7.94
CA LEU A 46 9.52 4.18 6.81
C LEU A 46 10.82 4.93 7.12
N ARG A 47 10.74 5.99 7.90
CA ARG A 47 11.89 6.81 8.28
C ARG A 47 12.63 6.27 9.50
N GLY A 48 12.18 5.15 10.06
CA GLY A 48 12.80 4.56 11.24
C GLY A 48 12.60 5.36 12.51
N LYS A 49 11.56 6.18 12.57
CA LYS A 49 11.24 7.05 13.71
C LYS A 49 10.12 6.51 14.58
N SER A 50 9.69 5.28 14.33
CA SER A 50 8.63 4.62 15.09
C SER A 50 9.19 3.36 15.73
N ALA A 51 8.61 2.95 16.87
CA ALA A 51 8.94 1.66 17.48
C ALA A 51 8.62 0.50 16.53
N ALA A 52 7.66 0.68 15.65
CA ALA A 52 7.24 -0.32 14.66
C ALA A 52 7.87 -0.04 13.29
N LYS A 53 9.13 0.35 13.27
CA LYS A 53 9.82 0.69 12.02
C LYS A 53 9.84 -0.48 11.05
N VAL A 54 9.87 -0.15 9.76
CA VAL A 54 9.98 -1.12 8.67
C VAL A 54 11.44 -1.09 8.17
N ASP A 55 12.18 -2.14 8.48
CA ASP A 55 13.59 -2.25 8.12
C ASP A 55 13.89 -3.70 7.77
N PRO A 56 14.34 -4.01 6.56
CA PRO A 56 14.59 -3.07 5.46
C PRO A 56 13.30 -2.44 4.91
N LEU A 57 13.44 -1.45 4.03
CA LEU A 57 12.30 -0.79 3.42
C LEU A 57 11.43 -1.80 2.68
N PRO A 58 10.12 -1.56 2.63
CA PRO A 58 9.21 -2.53 1.99
C PRO A 58 9.43 -2.58 0.48
N VAL A 59 9.12 -3.72 -0.11
CA VAL A 59 9.18 -3.88 -1.57
C VAL A 59 7.92 -3.32 -2.23
N LEU A 60 6.86 -3.11 -1.45
CA LEU A 60 5.59 -2.64 -1.96
C LEU A 60 4.81 -1.94 -0.86
N ILE A 61 4.15 -0.84 -1.21
CA ILE A 61 3.20 -0.14 -0.35
C ILE A 61 1.82 -0.26 -0.95
N LEU A 62 0.85 -0.74 -0.17
CA LEU A 62 -0.57 -0.72 -0.53
C LEU A 62 -1.18 0.46 0.21
N LEU A 63 -1.75 1.40 -0.52
CA LEU A 63 -2.16 2.68 0.03
C LEU A 63 -3.63 2.98 -0.21
N ASP A 64 -4.39 3.25 0.86
CA ASP A 64 -5.71 3.85 0.73
C ASP A 64 -5.58 5.36 0.63
N LEU A 65 -6.38 5.99 -0.22
CA LEU A 65 -6.36 7.44 -0.37
C LEU A 65 -7.21 8.15 0.69
N ASN A 66 -8.24 7.49 1.20
CA ASN A 66 -9.19 8.09 2.16
C ASN A 66 -8.74 7.88 3.60
N LEU A 67 -7.64 8.48 3.95
CA LEU A 67 -7.08 8.40 5.30
C LEU A 67 -7.44 9.65 6.11
N PRO A 68 -7.57 9.53 7.45
CA PRO A 68 -7.81 10.70 8.29
C PRO A 68 -6.58 11.60 8.35
N ARG A 69 -6.79 12.88 8.51
CA ARG A 69 -5.75 13.92 8.62
C ARG A 69 -4.94 14.05 7.36
N MET A 70 -3.81 13.36 7.24
CA MET A 70 -3.03 13.37 6.01
C MET A 70 -3.62 12.35 5.04
N SER A 71 -4.08 12.80 3.87
CA SER A 71 -4.66 11.91 2.86
C SER A 71 -3.59 11.06 2.19
N GLY A 72 -4.04 10.03 1.45
CA GLY A 72 -3.11 9.21 0.68
C GLY A 72 -2.38 10.00 -0.39
N ILE A 73 -3.03 10.97 -1.01
CA ILE A 73 -2.37 11.84 -2.00
C ILE A 73 -1.26 12.68 -1.35
N GLU A 74 -1.55 13.25 -0.16
CA GLU A 74 -0.53 13.98 0.58
C GLU A 74 0.64 13.07 0.98
N PHE A 75 0.34 11.85 1.39
CA PHE A 75 1.37 10.85 1.71
C PHE A 75 2.26 10.59 0.49
N LEU A 76 1.66 10.41 -0.69
CA LEU A 76 2.43 10.21 -1.92
C LEU A 76 3.36 11.39 -2.20
N GLY A 77 2.87 12.62 -1.98
CA GLY A 77 3.69 13.80 -2.14
C GLY A 77 4.90 13.78 -1.24
N GLU A 78 4.70 13.43 0.03
CA GLU A 78 5.80 13.35 1.00
C GLU A 78 6.79 12.24 0.63
N LEU A 79 6.27 11.11 0.19
CA LEU A 79 7.07 9.95 -0.21
C LEU A 79 8.00 10.31 -1.38
N ARG A 80 7.44 10.95 -2.41
CA ARG A 80 8.18 11.27 -3.63
C ARG A 80 9.19 12.42 -3.45
N LYS A 81 9.03 13.24 -2.40
CA LYS A 81 10.00 14.28 -2.07
C LYS A 81 11.19 13.77 -1.26
N ASP A 82 11.04 12.62 -0.60
CA ASP A 82 12.06 12.08 0.28
C ASP A 82 13.07 11.28 -0.55
N PRO A 83 14.35 11.68 -0.59
CA PRO A 83 15.34 11.00 -1.44
C PRO A 83 15.53 9.52 -1.10
N GLU A 84 15.24 9.12 0.13
CA GLU A 84 15.40 7.73 0.55
C GLU A 84 14.17 6.88 0.26
N LEU A 85 13.00 7.52 0.05
CA LEU A 85 11.73 6.81 -0.10
C LEU A 85 11.10 6.94 -1.48
N ARG A 86 11.59 7.88 -2.28
CA ARG A 86 10.91 8.26 -3.54
C ARG A 86 10.83 7.15 -4.59
N ASP A 87 11.65 6.11 -4.47
CA ASP A 87 11.64 5.02 -5.44
C ASP A 87 10.80 3.82 -4.99
N LEU A 88 10.15 3.91 -3.84
CA LEU A 88 9.31 2.82 -3.34
C LEU A 88 8.10 2.64 -4.23
N SER A 89 7.75 1.38 -4.51
CA SER A 89 6.61 1.03 -5.32
C SER A 89 5.32 1.17 -4.52
N VAL A 90 4.31 1.79 -5.13
CA VAL A 90 3.02 2.00 -4.49
C VAL A 90 1.90 1.52 -5.39
N ILE A 91 0.96 0.77 -4.84
CA ILE A 91 -0.30 0.42 -5.46
C ILE A 91 -1.40 1.04 -4.61
N VAL A 92 -2.28 1.81 -5.24
CA VAL A 92 -3.42 2.41 -4.53
C VAL A 92 -4.54 1.38 -4.45
N LEU A 93 -5.14 1.25 -3.26
CA LEU A 93 -6.22 0.32 -2.99
C LEU A 93 -7.27 1.09 -2.18
N THR A 94 -8.27 1.64 -2.85
CA THR A 94 -9.16 2.62 -2.25
C THR A 94 -10.60 2.44 -2.71
N SER A 95 -11.56 2.92 -1.90
CA SER A 95 -12.95 2.96 -2.31
C SER A 95 -13.25 4.13 -3.24
N SER A 96 -12.32 5.07 -3.39
CA SER A 96 -12.53 6.22 -4.26
C SER A 96 -12.48 5.85 -5.74
N ASN A 97 -13.53 6.20 -6.47
CA ASN A 97 -13.57 6.04 -7.93
C ASN A 97 -13.57 7.40 -8.62
N GLU A 98 -13.13 8.45 -7.93
CA GLU A 98 -13.11 9.80 -8.48
C GLU A 98 -11.97 9.95 -9.48
N PRO A 99 -12.27 10.44 -10.72
CA PRO A 99 -11.21 10.62 -11.73
C PRO A 99 -10.07 11.52 -11.25
N ASN A 100 -10.38 12.54 -10.46
CA ASN A 100 -9.34 13.45 -9.95
C ASN A 100 -8.37 12.75 -8.99
N ASP A 101 -8.88 11.83 -8.17
CA ASP A 101 -8.03 11.07 -7.25
C ASP A 101 -7.10 10.12 -8.03
N ARG A 102 -7.67 9.45 -9.03
CA ARG A 102 -6.90 8.56 -9.87
C ARG A 102 -5.80 9.30 -10.62
N GLU A 103 -6.14 10.42 -11.21
CA GLU A 103 -5.19 11.24 -11.95
C GLU A 103 -4.08 11.75 -11.03
N ALA A 104 -4.45 12.25 -9.84
CA ALA A 104 -3.47 12.73 -8.88
C ALA A 104 -2.52 11.63 -8.44
N ALA A 105 -3.04 10.42 -8.18
CA ALA A 105 -2.21 9.28 -7.80
C ALA A 105 -1.20 8.94 -8.89
N PHE A 106 -1.63 8.87 -10.15
CA PHE A 106 -0.72 8.53 -11.24
C PHE A 106 0.33 9.61 -11.52
N ARG A 107 0.05 10.86 -11.15
CA ARG A 107 1.09 11.89 -11.22
C ARG A 107 2.24 11.63 -10.25
N TYR A 108 1.97 10.87 -9.17
CA TYR A 108 3.00 10.44 -8.23
C TYR A 108 3.54 9.06 -8.55
N GLU A 109 3.33 8.59 -9.79
CA GLU A 109 3.95 7.39 -10.32
C GLU A 109 3.61 6.11 -9.55
N VAL A 110 2.34 5.95 -9.17
CA VAL A 110 1.88 4.68 -8.60
C VAL A 110 1.86 3.61 -9.68
N GLU A 111 2.11 2.36 -9.30
CA GLU A 111 2.14 1.26 -10.25
C GLU A 111 0.74 0.86 -10.73
N ASP A 112 -0.25 0.96 -9.84
CA ASP A 112 -1.62 0.59 -10.19
C ASP A 112 -2.60 1.26 -9.24
N TYR A 113 -3.87 1.27 -9.63
CA TYR A 113 -4.94 1.90 -8.87
C TYR A 113 -6.14 0.96 -8.89
N ILE A 114 -6.47 0.40 -7.73
CA ILE A 114 -7.54 -0.57 -7.57
C ILE A 114 -8.67 0.05 -6.76
N VAL A 115 -9.87 0.09 -7.34
CA VAL A 115 -11.07 0.45 -6.58
C VAL A 115 -11.53 -0.80 -5.84
N LYS A 116 -11.69 -0.70 -4.52
CA LYS A 116 -12.03 -1.85 -3.69
C LYS A 116 -13.34 -2.50 -4.14
N PRO A 117 -13.31 -3.79 -4.51
CA PRO A 117 -14.54 -4.51 -4.85
C PRO A 117 -15.41 -4.76 -3.61
N HIS A 118 -16.68 -5.08 -3.84
CA HIS A 118 -17.61 -5.33 -2.75
C HIS A 118 -17.54 -6.75 -2.19
N SER A 119 -17.11 -7.73 -2.98
CA SER A 119 -17.01 -9.10 -2.50
C SER A 119 -15.59 -9.45 -2.08
N PHE A 120 -15.48 -10.33 -1.09
CA PHE A 120 -14.15 -10.79 -0.64
C PHE A 120 -13.39 -11.47 -1.77
N ASP A 121 -14.06 -12.34 -2.54
CA ASP A 121 -13.39 -13.10 -3.59
C ASP A 121 -12.81 -12.18 -4.66
N GLU A 122 -13.56 -11.18 -5.09
CA GLU A 122 -13.06 -10.21 -6.06
C GLU A 122 -11.90 -9.39 -5.50
N PHE A 123 -12.03 -8.98 -4.23
CA PHE A 123 -10.98 -8.23 -3.54
C PHE A 123 -9.71 -9.07 -3.42
N ALA A 124 -9.84 -10.31 -2.97
CA ALA A 124 -8.70 -11.21 -2.80
C ALA A 124 -8.00 -11.48 -4.14
N THR A 125 -8.79 -11.68 -5.20
CA THR A 125 -8.23 -11.91 -6.54
C THR A 125 -7.46 -10.68 -7.02
N ALA A 126 -8.01 -9.48 -6.81
CA ALA A 126 -7.35 -8.24 -7.18
C ALA A 126 -6.03 -8.07 -6.43
N ILE A 127 -6.03 -8.32 -5.13
CA ILE A 127 -4.83 -8.25 -4.29
C ILE A 127 -3.77 -9.23 -4.81
N LYS A 128 -4.16 -10.47 -5.06
CA LYS A 128 -3.23 -11.48 -5.58
C LYS A 128 -2.60 -11.02 -6.89
N THR A 129 -3.44 -10.55 -7.81
CA THR A 129 -2.97 -10.17 -9.14
C THR A 129 -1.96 -9.02 -9.07
N VAL A 130 -2.31 -7.94 -8.36
CA VAL A 130 -1.42 -6.77 -8.32
C VAL A 130 -0.14 -7.03 -7.56
N ILE A 131 -0.21 -7.81 -6.48
CA ILE A 131 1.00 -8.13 -5.70
C ILE A 131 1.90 -9.06 -6.49
N THR A 132 1.32 -10.09 -7.12
CA THR A 132 2.10 -11.03 -7.93
C THR A 132 2.79 -10.31 -9.09
N ASP A 133 2.09 -9.42 -9.78
CA ASP A 133 2.66 -8.66 -10.87
C ASP A 133 3.76 -7.71 -10.38
N ALA A 134 3.52 -7.01 -9.29
CA ALA A 134 4.50 -6.07 -8.74
C ALA A 134 5.77 -6.80 -8.26
N LEU A 135 5.62 -7.90 -7.55
CA LEU A 135 6.77 -8.65 -7.03
C LEU A 135 7.47 -9.45 -8.13
N GLY A 136 6.71 -9.94 -9.09
CA GLY A 136 7.27 -10.69 -10.22
C GLY A 136 8.10 -9.84 -11.15
N ALA A 137 7.86 -8.53 -11.19
CA ALA A 137 8.62 -7.60 -12.02
C ALA A 137 9.98 -7.24 -11.41
N ARG A 138 10.24 -7.69 -10.19
CA ARG A 138 11.49 -7.42 -9.47
C ARG A 138 12.33 -8.69 -9.41
#